data_d46a69ca3b87df67fd82f65f45842be9
#
_entry.id   d46a69ca3b87df67fd82f65f45842be9
#
_cell.length_a   1.000
_cell.length_b   1.000
_cell.length_c   1.000
_cell.angle_alpha   90.00
_cell.angle_beta   90.00
_cell.angle_gamma   90.00
#
_symmetry.space_group_name_H-M   'P 1'
#
loop_
_entity.id
_entity.type
_entity.pdbx_description
1 polymer ?
#
loop_
_entity_poly.entity_id
_entity_poly.type
_entity_poly.pdbx_seq_one_letter_code
_entity_poly.pdbx_strand_id
1 'polypeptide(L)'
;MTDQILVIDDEPDAEDLFKQHFRKEIRRGQLNLVFANSGEKAVQLLAEKAEPFAQAIFSDIKMPGMSGLDVLKTVRDRWPQVPVYMITAFGSDEMEQKVLNLGAQGFFTKPLNFAALGEVIAHGHSD
;
A
#
# COMPACT_ATOMS: atom_id res chain seq x y z
N MET A 1 16.05 6.81 10.11
CA MET A 1 15.76 6.83 8.67
C MET A 1 14.27 6.94 8.43
N THR A 2 13.88 7.60 7.37
CA THR A 2 12.48 7.81 7.05
C THR A 2 11.97 6.69 6.16
N ASP A 3 10.92 6.01 6.61
CA ASP A 3 10.25 5.01 5.79
C ASP A 3 9.35 5.71 4.77
N GLN A 4 9.42 5.29 3.52
CA GLN A 4 8.54 5.81 2.48
C GLN A 4 7.51 4.74 2.12
N ILE A 5 6.24 5.10 2.24
CA ILE A 5 5.12 4.20 2.01
C ILE A 5 4.26 4.77 0.89
N LEU A 6 3.96 3.94 -0.09
CA LEU A 6 3.05 4.32 -1.17
C LEU A 6 1.66 3.79 -0.86
N VAL A 7 0.68 4.68 -0.85
CA VAL A 7 -0.72 4.34 -0.63
C VAL A 7 -1.49 4.58 -1.91
N ILE A 8 -2.20 3.57 -2.37
CA ILE A 8 -2.96 3.61 -3.62
C ILE A 8 -4.44 3.43 -3.30
N ASP A 9 -5.22 4.49 -3.50
CA ASP A 9 -6.66 4.46 -3.22
C ASP A 9 -7.32 5.56 -4.07
N ASP A 10 -8.43 5.23 -4.72
CA ASP A 10 -9.15 6.20 -5.55
C ASP A 10 -10.08 7.09 -4.73
N GLU A 11 -10.29 6.80 -3.46
CA GLU A 11 -11.13 7.62 -2.59
C GLU A 11 -10.33 8.82 -2.09
N PRO A 12 -10.84 10.06 -2.29
CA PRO A 12 -10.08 11.25 -1.89
C PRO A 12 -9.87 11.35 -0.37
N ASP A 13 -10.75 10.76 0.43
CA ASP A 13 -10.65 10.81 1.89
C ASP A 13 -9.51 9.95 2.44
N ALA A 14 -9.02 8.98 1.68
CA ALA A 14 -7.98 8.06 2.16
C ALA A 14 -6.70 8.79 2.53
N GLU A 15 -6.29 9.75 1.72
CA GLU A 15 -5.08 10.52 1.98
C GLU A 15 -5.17 11.25 3.31
N ASP A 16 -6.31 11.93 3.56
CA ASP A 16 -6.51 12.68 4.80
C ASP A 16 -6.52 11.76 6.02
N LEU A 17 -7.17 10.60 5.90
CA LEU A 17 -7.23 9.63 7.00
C LEU A 17 -5.85 9.10 7.36
N PHE A 18 -5.05 8.73 6.37
CA PHE A 18 -3.70 8.25 6.61
C PHE A 18 -2.83 9.35 7.24
N LYS A 19 -2.90 10.56 6.72
CA LYS A 19 -2.13 11.68 7.26
C LYS A 19 -2.51 11.99 8.69
N GLN A 20 -3.80 11.93 9.00
CA GLN A 20 -4.30 12.21 10.35
C GLN A 20 -3.79 11.17 11.35
N HIS A 21 -3.90 9.89 10.99
CA HIS A 21 -3.52 8.81 11.91
C HIS A 21 -2.01 8.68 12.10
N PHE A 22 -1.23 9.06 11.11
CA PHE A 22 0.24 8.96 11.19
C PHE A 22 0.92 10.32 11.31
N ARG A 23 0.17 11.32 11.77
CA ARG A 23 0.66 12.70 11.85
C ARG A 23 1.93 12.84 12.69
N LYS A 24 2.01 12.13 13.82
CA LYS A 24 3.17 12.20 14.70
C LYS A 24 4.43 11.67 14.01
N GLU A 25 4.30 10.52 13.38
CA GLU A 25 5.40 9.87 12.68
C GLU A 25 5.89 10.72 11.51
N ILE A 26 4.95 11.31 10.76
CA ILE A 26 5.28 12.19 9.65
C ILE A 26 6.01 13.43 10.16
N ARG A 27 5.49 14.04 11.23
CA ARG A 27 6.09 15.26 11.80
C ARG A 27 7.50 15.01 12.31
N ARG A 28 7.74 13.83 12.87
CA ARG A 28 9.06 13.47 13.40
C ARG A 28 10.03 13.00 12.32
N GLY A 29 9.61 12.96 11.08
CA GLY A 29 10.46 12.50 9.98
C GLY A 29 10.67 11.00 9.95
N GLN A 30 9.84 10.23 10.65
CA GLN A 30 9.95 8.78 10.69
C GLN A 30 9.23 8.12 9.53
N LEU A 31 8.24 8.81 8.95
CA LEU A 31 7.38 8.26 7.91
C LEU A 31 7.07 9.32 6.87
N ASN A 32 7.16 8.94 5.61
CA ASN A 32 6.73 9.76 4.49
C ASN A 32 5.70 8.97 3.68
N LEU A 33 4.51 9.54 3.51
CA LEU A 33 3.44 8.92 2.75
C LEU A 33 3.35 9.55 1.37
N VAL A 34 3.38 8.72 0.34
CA VAL A 34 3.16 9.13 -1.04
C VAL A 34 1.85 8.53 -1.48
N PHE A 35 0.99 9.31 -2.12
CA PHE A 35 -0.35 8.87 -2.50
C PHE A 35 -0.52 8.84 -4.01
N ALA A 36 -1.14 7.77 -4.49
CA ALA A 36 -1.57 7.65 -5.87
C ALA A 36 -3.07 7.36 -5.87
N ASN A 37 -3.82 8.04 -6.73
CA ASN A 37 -5.27 7.86 -6.79
C ASN A 37 -5.71 6.83 -7.83
N SER A 38 -4.78 6.13 -8.44
CA SER A 38 -5.07 5.06 -9.39
C SER A 38 -3.88 4.11 -9.47
N GLY A 39 -4.14 2.91 -9.97
CA GLY A 39 -3.08 1.94 -10.20
C GLY A 39 -2.09 2.40 -11.25
N GLU A 40 -2.61 3.01 -12.32
CA GLU A 40 -1.77 3.55 -13.39
C GLU A 40 -0.79 4.59 -12.87
N LYS A 41 -1.28 5.51 -12.04
CA LYS A 41 -0.44 6.54 -11.44
C LYS A 41 0.62 5.94 -10.54
N ALA A 42 0.25 4.93 -9.76
CA ALA A 42 1.19 4.26 -8.87
C ALA A 42 2.33 3.58 -9.64
N VAL A 43 1.99 2.87 -10.71
CA VAL A 43 3.00 2.20 -11.52
C VAL A 43 3.91 3.23 -12.18
N GLN A 44 3.34 4.35 -12.63
CA GLN A 44 4.12 5.43 -13.21
C GLN A 44 5.13 6.00 -12.21
N LEU A 45 4.68 6.25 -10.97
CA LEU A 45 5.56 6.76 -9.92
C LEU A 45 6.70 5.79 -9.62
N LEU A 46 6.40 4.50 -9.55
CA LEU A 46 7.41 3.48 -9.30
C LEU A 46 8.41 3.39 -10.46
N ALA A 47 7.92 3.50 -11.69
CA ALA A 47 8.75 3.37 -12.88
C ALA A 47 9.67 4.58 -13.11
N GLU A 48 9.34 5.72 -12.54
CA GLU A 48 10.16 6.94 -12.69
C GLU A 48 11.48 6.87 -11.94
N LYS A 49 11.60 5.96 -10.99
CA LYS A 49 12.82 5.82 -10.20
C LYS A 49 13.65 4.64 -10.68
N ALA A 50 14.97 4.81 -10.66
CA ALA A 50 15.88 3.72 -11.01
C ALA A 50 15.77 2.55 -10.02
N GLU A 51 15.48 2.86 -8.76
CA GLU A 51 15.28 1.87 -7.71
C GLU A 51 13.96 2.14 -7.00
N PRO A 52 13.34 1.12 -6.41
CA PRO A 52 12.09 1.31 -5.69
C PRO A 52 12.25 2.32 -4.56
N PHE A 53 11.42 3.36 -4.55
CA PHE A 53 11.47 4.36 -3.49
C PHE A 53 10.65 3.97 -2.27
N ALA A 54 9.70 3.06 -2.44
CA ALA A 54 8.75 2.69 -1.39
C ALA A 54 9.25 1.45 -0.64
N GLN A 55 9.25 1.51 0.69
CA GLN A 55 9.55 0.35 1.53
C GLN A 55 8.36 -0.60 1.59
N ALA A 56 7.15 -0.10 1.38
CA ALA A 56 5.94 -0.91 1.31
C ALA A 56 4.87 -0.19 0.52
N ILE A 57 3.93 -0.95 -0.02
CA ILE A 57 2.81 -0.43 -0.79
C ILE A 57 1.51 -0.93 -0.16
N PHE A 58 0.58 -0.02 0.09
CA PHE A 58 -0.79 -0.36 0.50
C PHE A 58 -1.72 0.02 -0.63
N SER A 59 -2.44 -0.93 -1.18
CA SER A 59 -3.31 -0.68 -2.34
C SER A 59 -4.71 -1.19 -2.12
N ASP A 60 -5.69 -0.35 -2.44
CA ASP A 60 -7.08 -0.79 -2.54
C ASP A 60 -7.19 -1.79 -3.70
N ILE A 61 -8.08 -2.76 -3.57
CA ILE A 61 -8.31 -3.76 -4.61
C ILE A 61 -9.20 -3.20 -5.72
N LYS A 62 -10.32 -2.60 -5.34
CA LYS A 62 -11.30 -2.09 -6.31
C LYS A 62 -11.03 -0.63 -6.66
N MET A 63 -10.61 -0.41 -7.88
CA MET A 63 -10.37 0.93 -8.42
C MET A 63 -10.76 0.93 -9.89
N PRO A 64 -11.23 2.08 -10.42
CA PRO A 64 -11.50 2.19 -11.85
C PRO A 64 -10.21 1.97 -12.66
N GLY A 65 -10.34 1.36 -13.81
CA GLY A 65 -9.19 1.07 -14.66
C GLY A 65 -8.35 -0.06 -14.08
N MET A 66 -7.08 0.21 -13.82
CA MET A 66 -6.17 -0.79 -13.28
C MET A 66 -6.54 -1.11 -11.83
N SER A 67 -6.89 -2.36 -11.56
CA SER A 67 -7.28 -2.80 -10.20
C SER A 67 -6.06 -2.97 -9.30
N GLY A 68 -6.31 -3.09 -8.00
CA GLY A 68 -5.24 -3.40 -7.06
C GLY A 68 -4.59 -4.75 -7.33
N LEU A 69 -5.34 -5.72 -7.87
CA LEU A 69 -4.76 -7.01 -8.25
C LEU A 69 -3.76 -6.85 -9.38
N ASP A 70 -4.06 -5.97 -10.35
CA ASP A 70 -3.14 -5.69 -11.44
C ASP A 70 -1.88 -4.99 -10.93
N VAL A 71 -2.04 -4.08 -9.98
CA VAL A 71 -0.90 -3.43 -9.33
C VAL A 71 -0.02 -4.48 -8.65
N LEU A 72 -0.63 -5.39 -7.89
CA LEU A 72 0.10 -6.44 -7.19
C LEU A 72 0.92 -7.30 -8.15
N LYS A 73 0.30 -7.72 -9.24
CA LYS A 73 0.99 -8.54 -10.25
C LYS A 73 2.16 -7.77 -10.87
N THR A 74 1.96 -6.50 -11.19
CA THR A 74 2.99 -5.66 -11.78
C THR A 74 4.17 -5.49 -10.83
N VAL A 75 3.89 -5.21 -9.55
CA VAL A 75 4.94 -5.01 -8.56
C VAL A 75 5.71 -6.30 -8.32
N ARG A 76 5.00 -7.44 -8.21
CA ARG A 76 5.68 -8.74 -8.05
C ARG A 76 6.61 -9.06 -9.22
N ASP A 77 6.21 -8.66 -10.42
CA ASP A 77 7.01 -8.91 -11.62
C ASP A 77 8.21 -7.98 -11.73
N ARG A 78 8.01 -6.69 -11.49
CA ARG A 78 9.03 -5.66 -11.75
C ARG A 78 9.84 -5.27 -10.52
N TRP A 79 9.23 -5.30 -9.34
CA TRP A 79 9.89 -4.90 -8.08
C TRP A 79 9.58 -5.92 -6.99
N PRO A 80 10.08 -7.18 -7.16
CA PRO A 80 9.66 -8.27 -6.28
C PRO A 80 10.09 -8.12 -4.82
N GLN A 81 11.03 -7.25 -4.52
CA GLN A 81 11.47 -7.02 -3.15
C GLN A 81 10.54 -6.09 -2.36
N VAL A 82 9.62 -5.38 -3.04
CA VAL A 82 8.73 -4.43 -2.38
C VAL A 82 7.49 -5.16 -1.86
N PRO A 83 7.23 -5.16 -0.53
CA PRO A 83 6.04 -5.81 0.00
C PRO A 83 4.78 -5.00 -0.35
N VAL A 84 3.72 -5.73 -0.74
CA VAL A 84 2.44 -5.13 -1.10
C VAL A 84 1.37 -5.66 -0.15
N TYR A 85 0.62 -4.74 0.46
CA TYR A 85 -0.49 -5.05 1.34
C TYR A 85 -1.77 -4.62 0.65
N MET A 86 -2.74 -5.52 0.62
CA MET A 86 -4.01 -5.24 -0.08
C MET A 86 -5.07 -4.79 0.91
N ILE A 87 -5.93 -3.88 0.47
CA ILE A 87 -7.00 -3.30 1.27
C ILE A 87 -8.30 -3.41 0.48
N THR A 88 -9.39 -3.80 1.14
CA THR A 88 -10.68 -3.85 0.48
C THR A 88 -11.83 -3.62 1.46
N ALA A 89 -12.92 -3.02 0.98
CA ALA A 89 -14.17 -2.90 1.73
C ALA A 89 -14.95 -4.21 1.73
N PHE A 90 -14.63 -5.13 0.80
CA PHE A 90 -15.39 -6.36 0.60
C PHE A 90 -14.46 -7.57 0.78
N GLY A 91 -13.96 -7.73 2.01
CA GLY A 91 -13.07 -8.83 2.31
C GLY A 91 -13.79 -10.16 2.43
N SER A 92 -13.13 -11.22 2.02
CA SER A 92 -13.59 -12.59 2.19
C SER A 92 -12.35 -13.47 2.29
N ASP A 93 -12.56 -14.69 2.82
CA ASP A 93 -11.46 -15.66 2.90
C ASP A 93 -10.94 -16.01 1.51
N GLU A 94 -11.82 -16.08 0.51
CA GLU A 94 -11.42 -16.33 -0.87
C GLU A 94 -10.53 -15.21 -1.41
N MET A 95 -10.91 -13.97 -1.18
CA MET A 95 -10.13 -12.83 -1.66
C MET A 95 -8.79 -12.78 -0.95
N GLU A 96 -8.78 -13.01 0.36
CA GLU A 96 -7.53 -13.04 1.12
C GLU A 96 -6.59 -14.10 0.57
N GLN A 97 -7.09 -15.31 0.35
CA GLN A 97 -6.28 -16.40 -0.18
C GLN A 97 -5.76 -16.07 -1.57
N LYS A 98 -6.60 -15.45 -2.39
CA LYS A 98 -6.23 -15.07 -3.75
C LYS A 98 -5.07 -14.08 -3.76
N VAL A 99 -5.15 -13.01 -2.95
CA VAL A 99 -4.09 -11.99 -2.95
C VAL A 99 -2.81 -12.54 -2.33
N LEU A 100 -2.90 -13.38 -1.30
CA LEU A 100 -1.72 -14.00 -0.71
C LEU A 100 -1.03 -14.93 -1.72
N ASN A 101 -1.81 -15.69 -2.49
CA ASN A 101 -1.27 -16.55 -3.54
C ASN A 101 -0.61 -15.76 -4.66
N LEU A 102 -1.07 -14.53 -4.91
CA LEU A 102 -0.46 -13.66 -5.90
C LEU A 102 0.77 -12.93 -5.36
N GLY A 103 1.09 -13.13 -4.10
CA GLY A 103 2.32 -12.59 -3.51
C GLY A 103 2.13 -11.37 -2.62
N ALA A 104 0.89 -11.08 -2.20
CA ALA A 104 0.66 -10.01 -1.22
C ALA A 104 1.27 -10.39 0.12
N GLN A 105 1.82 -9.42 0.80
CA GLN A 105 2.40 -9.61 2.13
C GLN A 105 1.32 -9.66 3.21
N GLY A 106 0.19 -8.98 2.98
CA GLY A 106 -0.90 -8.97 3.93
C GLY A 106 -2.19 -8.47 3.31
N PHE A 107 -3.26 -8.52 4.11
CA PHE A 107 -4.61 -8.21 3.65
C PHE A 107 -5.38 -7.53 4.77
N PHE A 108 -5.98 -6.39 4.48
CA PHE A 108 -6.76 -5.61 5.44
C PHE A 108 -8.14 -5.32 4.88
N THR A 109 -9.14 -5.30 5.76
CA THR A 109 -10.49 -4.93 5.38
C THR A 109 -10.86 -3.56 5.96
N LYS A 110 -11.67 -2.81 5.23
CA LYS A 110 -12.17 -1.51 5.72
C LYS A 110 -13.36 -1.74 6.66
N PRO A 111 -13.54 -0.91 7.69
CA PRO A 111 -12.74 0.26 8.04
C PRO A 111 -11.36 -0.16 8.58
N LEU A 112 -10.33 0.60 8.21
CA LEU A 112 -8.97 0.24 8.54
C LEU A 112 -8.68 0.36 10.03
N ASN A 113 -7.98 -0.64 10.56
CA ASN A 113 -7.40 -0.58 11.89
C ASN A 113 -6.01 0.05 11.76
N PHE A 114 -5.92 1.36 12.01
CA PHE A 114 -4.66 2.08 11.81
C PHE A 114 -3.58 1.67 12.81
N ALA A 115 -3.98 1.16 13.97
CA ALA A 115 -3.00 0.61 14.92
C ALA A 115 -2.31 -0.61 14.33
N ALA A 116 -3.07 -1.51 13.70
CA ALA A 116 -2.51 -2.68 13.04
C ALA A 116 -1.63 -2.29 11.86
N LEU A 117 -2.06 -1.30 11.07
CA LEU A 117 -1.26 -0.77 9.97
C LEU A 117 0.06 -0.19 10.47
N GLY A 118 0.00 0.55 11.57
CA GLY A 118 1.19 1.14 12.18
C GLY A 118 2.19 0.08 12.61
N GLU A 119 1.71 -1.04 13.16
CA GLU A 119 2.58 -2.16 13.54
C GLU A 119 3.28 -2.74 12.31
N VAL A 120 2.55 -2.90 11.22
CA VAL A 120 3.11 -3.43 9.97
C VAL A 120 4.16 -2.46 9.42
N ILE A 121 3.86 -1.16 9.39
CA ILE A 121 4.79 -0.15 8.90
C ILE A 121 6.07 -0.14 9.73
N ALA A 122 5.93 -0.24 11.05
CA ALA A 122 7.07 -0.19 11.96
C ALA A 122 7.93 -1.45 11.91
N HIS A 123 7.36 -2.62 11.69
CA HIS A 123 8.05 -3.89 11.88
C HIS A 123 7.97 -4.86 10.70
N GLY A 124 6.88 -4.83 9.95
CA GLY A 124 6.57 -5.90 9.00
C GLY A 124 7.47 -5.97 7.78
N HIS A 125 8.13 -4.89 7.42
CA HIS A 125 8.99 -4.84 6.23
C HIS A 125 10.47 -4.66 6.56
N SER A 126 10.81 -4.65 7.83
CA SER A 126 12.18 -4.35 8.25
C SER A 126 13.06 -5.59 8.37
N ASP A 127 12.51 -6.73 8.08
CA ASP A 127 13.27 -8.00 8.08
C ASP A 127 13.94 -8.23 6.72
#